data_6b24cbd6905cf322f8a8a11072255073
#
_entry.id   6b24cbd6905cf322f8a8a11072255073
#
_cell.length_a   1.000
_cell.length_b   1.000
_cell.length_c   1.000
_cell.angle_alpha   90.00
_cell.angle_beta   90.00
_cell.angle_gamma   90.00
#
_symmetry.space_group_name_H-M   'P 1'
#
loop_
_entity.id
_entity.type
_entity.pdbx_description
1 polymer ?
#
loop_
_entity_poly.entity_id
_entity_poly.type
_entity_poly.pdbx_seq_one_letter_code
_entity_poly.pdbx_strand_id
1 'polypeptide(L)'
;MSNVIVIGSQWGDEGKGKIVDWLSNKADAVVRFQGGHNAGHTLVIDGEVYKLSLLPSGIVRGKKSFIGNGVVLDLWALAKEIETVSQKGINITKDLLSISETTSLILSYHRELDTAREHELDGIKIGTTGILQELIPSKLLI
;
A
#
# COMPACT_ATOMS: atom_id res chain seq x y z
N MET A 1 -14.83 -9.92 19.00
CA MET A 1 -14.05 -8.89 18.27
C MET A 1 -14.74 -8.66 16.94
N SER A 2 -14.95 -7.42 16.54
CA SER A 2 -15.55 -7.07 15.25
C SER A 2 -14.46 -6.69 14.26
N ASN A 3 -14.54 -7.21 13.05
CA ASN A 3 -13.67 -6.78 11.95
C ASN A 3 -14.27 -5.55 11.27
N VAL A 4 -13.44 -4.61 10.86
CA VAL A 4 -13.87 -3.38 10.16
C VAL A 4 -13.14 -3.30 8.83
N ILE A 5 -13.89 -3.05 7.76
CA ILE A 5 -13.35 -2.83 6.42
C ILE A 5 -13.62 -1.37 6.04
N VAL A 6 -12.57 -0.65 5.63
CA VAL A 6 -12.66 0.72 5.14
C VAL A 6 -12.44 0.73 3.63
N ILE A 7 -13.47 1.08 2.89
CA ILE A 7 -13.43 1.20 1.42
C ILE A 7 -13.76 2.64 1.00
N GLY A 8 -13.20 3.07 -0.12
CA GLY A 8 -13.59 4.32 -0.76
C GLY A 8 -14.74 4.08 -1.74
N SER A 9 -15.74 4.94 -1.71
CA SER A 9 -16.88 4.90 -2.64
C SER A 9 -16.84 6.00 -3.70
N GLN A 10 -15.77 6.80 -3.71
CA GLN A 10 -15.57 7.92 -4.63
C GLN A 10 -14.19 7.84 -5.32
N TRP A 11 -13.82 8.88 -6.03
CA TRP A 11 -12.68 8.97 -6.95
C TRP A 11 -11.28 9.06 -6.30
N GLY A 12 -11.14 8.86 -5.01
CA GLY A 12 -9.91 9.09 -4.23
C GLY A 12 -10.04 10.32 -3.33
N ASP A 13 -9.01 10.59 -2.55
CA ASP A 13 -8.88 11.75 -1.65
C ASP A 13 -10.03 11.94 -0.62
N GLU A 14 -10.83 10.90 -0.36
CA GLU A 14 -11.94 10.94 0.62
C GLU A 14 -11.47 10.99 2.08
N GLY A 15 -10.16 10.96 2.31
CA GLY A 15 -9.60 10.96 3.66
C GLY A 15 -9.58 9.59 4.34
N LYS A 16 -9.69 8.49 3.58
CA LYS A 16 -9.59 7.10 4.11
C LYS A 16 -8.41 6.90 5.04
N GLY A 17 -7.25 7.47 4.71
CA GLY A 17 -6.04 7.35 5.53
C GLY A 17 -6.24 7.80 6.97
N LYS A 18 -6.96 8.90 7.20
CA LYS A 18 -7.27 9.42 8.56
C LYS A 18 -8.20 8.49 9.33
N ILE A 19 -9.20 7.93 8.65
CA ILE A 19 -10.15 6.99 9.27
C ILE A 19 -9.44 5.69 9.63
N VAL A 20 -8.63 5.15 8.72
CA VAL A 20 -7.83 3.94 8.97
C VAL A 20 -6.84 4.17 10.11
N ASP A 21 -6.16 5.31 10.14
CA ASP A 21 -5.25 5.65 11.24
C ASP A 21 -5.97 5.72 12.59
N TRP A 22 -7.11 6.40 12.65
CA TRP A 22 -7.92 6.46 13.87
C TRP A 22 -8.39 5.08 14.35
N LEU A 23 -8.84 4.24 13.42
CA LEU A 23 -9.26 2.86 13.73
C LEU A 23 -8.08 1.97 14.15
N SER A 24 -6.90 2.18 13.55
CA SER A 24 -5.70 1.38 13.84
C SER A 24 -5.26 1.47 15.31
N ASN A 25 -5.57 2.56 16.00
CA ASN A 25 -5.31 2.70 17.43
C ASN A 25 -5.99 1.61 18.26
N LYS A 26 -7.19 1.18 17.86
CA LYS A 26 -8.02 0.20 18.57
C LYS A 26 -7.94 -1.21 17.96
N ALA A 27 -7.24 -1.35 16.84
CA ALA A 27 -7.10 -2.62 16.15
C ALA A 27 -5.96 -3.47 16.75
N ASP A 28 -6.10 -4.78 16.71
CA ASP A 28 -5.04 -5.73 17.02
C ASP A 28 -4.11 -5.91 15.81
N ALA A 29 -4.65 -5.79 14.61
CA ALA A 29 -3.93 -5.89 13.35
C ALA A 29 -4.52 -4.97 12.28
N VAL A 30 -3.68 -4.55 11.33
CA VAL A 30 -4.09 -3.72 10.18
C VAL A 30 -3.68 -4.40 8.88
N VAL A 31 -4.62 -4.55 7.97
CA VAL A 31 -4.41 -5.20 6.67
C VAL A 31 -4.57 -4.20 5.54
N ARG A 32 -3.54 -4.04 4.71
CA ARG A 32 -3.65 -3.41 3.41
C ARG A 32 -4.01 -4.50 2.40
N PHE A 33 -5.24 -4.52 1.93
CA PHE A 33 -5.74 -5.63 1.13
C PHE A 33 -5.69 -5.38 -0.38
N GLN A 34 -5.51 -4.13 -0.84
CA GLN A 34 -5.47 -3.78 -2.27
C GLN A 34 -4.67 -2.51 -2.56
N GLY A 35 -4.49 -2.21 -3.84
CA GLY A 35 -3.81 -1.02 -4.34
C GLY A 35 -2.30 -1.23 -4.51
N GLY A 36 -1.56 -0.16 -4.76
CA GLY A 36 -0.12 -0.17 -4.99
C GLY A 36 0.58 1.04 -4.36
N HIS A 37 1.81 1.31 -4.78
CA HIS A 37 2.61 2.41 -4.25
C HIS A 37 2.27 3.80 -4.80
N ASN A 38 1.37 3.88 -5.79
CA ASN A 38 0.92 5.13 -6.41
C ASN A 38 -0.07 5.94 -5.56
N ALA A 39 -0.69 5.31 -4.56
CA ALA A 39 -1.61 5.95 -3.64
C ALA A 39 -1.02 5.98 -2.24
N GLY A 40 -0.51 7.14 -1.83
CA GLY A 40 0.05 7.34 -0.50
C GLY A 40 -0.91 8.04 0.44
N HIS A 41 -0.62 7.95 1.74
CA HIS A 41 -1.28 8.72 2.78
C HIS A 41 -0.27 9.23 3.80
N THR A 42 -0.59 10.35 4.40
CA THR A 42 0.27 10.99 5.40
C THR A 42 -0.36 10.85 6.77
N LEU A 43 0.44 10.38 7.73
CA LEU A 43 0.09 10.28 9.14
C LEU A 43 0.95 11.25 9.94
N VAL A 44 0.37 11.79 10.99
CA VAL A 44 1.12 12.59 11.98
C VAL A 44 0.94 11.94 13.34
N ILE A 45 2.02 11.47 13.92
CA ILE A 45 2.03 10.77 15.21
C ILE A 45 3.10 11.42 16.09
N ASP A 46 2.72 11.92 17.24
CA ASP A 46 3.60 12.59 18.21
C ASP A 46 4.44 13.72 17.59
N GLY A 47 3.87 14.43 16.61
CA GLY A 47 4.53 15.51 15.89
C GLY A 47 5.39 15.06 14.71
N GLU A 48 5.64 13.77 14.55
CA GLU A 48 6.38 13.20 13.43
C GLU A 48 5.46 12.87 12.24
N VAL A 49 5.93 13.20 11.03
CA VAL A 49 5.19 12.99 9.78
C VAL A 49 5.66 11.71 9.11
N TYR A 50 4.75 10.77 8.89
CA TYR A 50 4.99 9.53 8.14
C TYR A 50 4.23 9.55 6.82
N LYS A 51 4.95 9.38 5.72
CA LYS A 51 4.35 9.23 4.38
C LYS A 51 4.43 7.75 4.01
N LEU A 52 3.27 7.09 3.99
CA LEU A 52 3.16 5.67 3.70
C LEU A 52 2.46 5.46 2.35
N SER A 53 2.93 4.48 1.60
CA SER A 53 2.34 4.07 0.31
C SER A 53 1.97 2.59 0.29
N LEU A 54 2.88 1.72 0.67
CA LEU A 54 2.70 0.27 0.72
C LEU A 54 2.50 -0.25 2.14
N LEU A 55 3.17 0.34 3.11
CA LEU A 55 3.06 -0.07 4.50
C LEU A 55 1.66 0.25 5.05
N PRO A 56 1.02 -0.71 5.75
CA PRO A 56 -0.23 -0.44 6.46
C PRO A 56 -0.05 0.62 7.56
N SER A 57 -1.07 1.45 7.80
CA SER A 57 -1.02 2.54 8.79
C SER A 57 -0.67 2.05 10.20
N GLY A 58 -1.02 0.82 10.54
CA GLY A 58 -0.75 0.25 11.86
C GLY A 58 0.73 0.06 12.17
N ILE A 59 1.60 0.00 11.14
CA ILE A 59 3.03 -0.25 11.31
C ILE A 59 3.70 0.81 12.19
N VAL A 60 3.34 2.08 12.00
CA VAL A 60 3.90 3.21 12.76
C VAL A 60 3.41 3.27 14.21
N ARG A 61 2.41 2.46 14.54
CA ARG A 61 1.87 2.30 15.90
C ARG A 61 2.26 0.97 16.55
N GLY A 62 3.19 0.24 15.95
CA GLY A 62 3.61 -1.07 16.43
C GLY A 62 2.54 -2.15 16.36
N LYS A 63 1.52 -1.99 15.52
CA LYS A 63 0.46 -2.99 15.32
C LYS A 63 0.87 -4.02 14.28
N LYS A 64 0.48 -5.28 14.49
CA LYS A 64 0.66 -6.32 13.46
C LYS A 64 0.07 -5.83 12.14
N SER A 65 0.84 -5.89 11.10
CA SER A 65 0.51 -5.30 9.81
C SER A 65 0.69 -6.32 8.70
N PHE A 66 -0.27 -6.37 7.79
CA PHE A 66 -0.29 -7.35 6.71
C PHE A 66 -0.47 -6.66 5.37
N ILE A 67 0.32 -7.08 4.38
CA ILE A 67 0.11 -6.75 2.97
C ILE A 67 -0.57 -7.96 2.32
N GLY A 68 -1.81 -7.78 1.89
CA GLY A 68 -2.63 -8.82 1.30
C GLY A 68 -2.37 -9.04 -0.19
N ASN A 69 -2.92 -10.12 -0.71
CA ASN A 69 -2.73 -10.58 -2.09
C ASN A 69 -3.32 -9.66 -3.18
N GLY A 70 -4.26 -8.80 -2.85
CA GLY A 70 -4.80 -7.79 -3.77
C GLY A 70 -3.91 -6.54 -3.90
N VAL A 71 -2.77 -6.49 -3.20
CA VAL A 71 -1.78 -5.41 -3.36
C VAL A 71 -0.86 -5.73 -4.53
N VAL A 72 -0.56 -4.72 -5.33
CA VAL A 72 0.50 -4.78 -6.34
C VAL A 72 1.76 -4.21 -5.73
N LEU A 73 2.74 -5.08 -5.49
CA LEU A 73 3.89 -4.80 -4.65
C LEU A 73 5.14 -4.51 -5.47
N ASP A 74 5.65 -3.30 -5.34
CA ASP A 74 6.99 -2.93 -5.77
C ASP A 74 7.97 -3.16 -4.62
N LEU A 75 8.83 -4.17 -4.74
CA LEU A 75 9.78 -4.54 -3.70
C LEU A 75 10.80 -3.44 -3.39
N TRP A 76 11.23 -2.69 -4.41
CA TRP A 76 12.18 -1.60 -4.23
C TRP A 76 11.53 -0.41 -3.51
N ALA A 77 10.28 -0.09 -3.88
CA ALA A 77 9.52 0.95 -3.21
C ALA A 77 9.24 0.57 -1.74
N LEU A 78 8.89 -0.70 -1.49
CA LEU A 78 8.68 -1.20 -0.13
C LEU A 78 9.96 -1.14 0.71
N ALA A 79 11.09 -1.59 0.17
CA ALA A 79 12.37 -1.56 0.88
C ALA A 79 12.76 -0.13 1.27
N LYS A 80 12.62 0.82 0.36
CA LYS A 80 12.86 2.25 0.60
C LYS A 80 11.93 2.84 1.65
N GLU A 81 10.66 2.44 1.62
CA GLU A 81 9.67 2.89 2.60
C GLU A 81 9.98 2.34 4.00
N ILE A 82 10.35 1.05 4.11
CA ILE A 82 10.81 0.42 5.35
C ILE A 82 12.03 1.16 5.90
N GLU A 83 13.03 1.44 5.07
CA GLU A 83 14.23 2.17 5.48
C GLU A 83 13.86 3.56 6.02
N THR A 84 13.02 4.32 5.29
CA THR A 84 12.58 5.65 5.70
C THR A 84 11.86 5.65 7.05
N VAL A 85 11.01 4.66 7.27
CA VAL A 85 10.27 4.52 8.53
C VAL A 85 11.20 4.08 9.66
N SER A 86 12.16 3.19 9.36
CA SER A 86 13.16 2.74 10.34
C SER A 86 14.09 3.84 10.80
N GLN A 87 14.48 4.77 9.92
CA GLN A 87 15.28 5.96 10.27
C GLN A 87 14.55 6.88 11.27
N LYS A 88 13.22 6.78 11.36
CA LYS A 88 12.39 7.48 12.34
C LYS A 88 12.18 6.71 13.65
N GLY A 89 12.96 5.64 13.87
CA GLY A 89 12.95 4.88 15.12
C GLY A 89 11.95 3.72 15.18
N ILE A 90 11.25 3.41 14.09
CA ILE A 90 10.31 2.28 14.05
C ILE A 90 11.03 1.03 13.54
N ASN A 91 11.24 0.05 14.40
CA ASN A 91 11.87 -1.21 14.03
C ASN A 91 10.84 -2.16 13.40
N ILE A 92 10.90 -2.35 12.09
CA ILE A 92 10.00 -3.25 11.35
C ILE A 92 10.60 -4.65 11.33
N THR A 93 10.03 -5.53 12.14
CA THR A 93 10.44 -6.94 12.24
C THR A 93 9.47 -7.86 11.49
N LYS A 94 9.85 -9.13 11.34
CA LYS A 94 9.00 -10.19 10.77
C LYS A 94 7.72 -10.43 11.57
N ASP A 95 7.75 -10.12 12.87
CA ASP A 95 6.56 -10.25 13.73
C ASP A 95 5.59 -9.09 13.55
N LEU A 96 6.10 -7.95 13.06
CA LEU A 96 5.31 -6.74 12.87
C LEU A 96 4.72 -6.63 11.46
N LEU A 97 5.47 -7.04 10.43
CA LEU A 97 5.04 -6.99 9.04
C LEU A 97 5.07 -8.38 8.39
N SER A 98 3.94 -8.78 7.84
CA SER A 98 3.81 -9.98 7.00
C SER A 98 3.26 -9.63 5.62
N ILE A 99 3.72 -10.33 4.61
CA ILE A 99 3.32 -10.14 3.21
C ILE A 99 2.73 -11.46 2.71
N SER A 100 1.60 -11.39 2.01
CA SER A 100 1.00 -12.57 1.39
C SER A 100 1.93 -13.16 0.34
N GLU A 101 2.10 -14.48 0.34
CA GLU A 101 2.90 -15.21 -0.65
C GLU A 101 2.33 -15.11 -2.07
N THR A 102 1.04 -14.76 -2.19
CA THR A 102 0.34 -14.63 -3.48
C THR A 102 0.20 -13.16 -3.93
N THR A 103 0.94 -12.24 -3.30
CA THR A 103 0.95 -10.83 -3.69
C THR A 103 1.60 -10.67 -5.07
N SER A 104 0.95 -9.93 -5.97
CA SER A 104 1.49 -9.63 -7.30
C SER A 104 2.67 -8.68 -7.21
N LEU A 105 3.77 -9.01 -7.90
CA LEU A 105 5.00 -8.22 -7.88
C LEU A 105 5.13 -7.33 -9.11
N ILE A 106 5.57 -6.09 -8.91
CA ILE A 106 6.06 -5.22 -9.98
C ILE A 106 7.52 -5.55 -10.23
N LEU A 107 7.84 -6.00 -11.43
CA LEU A 107 9.19 -6.28 -11.89
C LEU A 107 9.68 -5.15 -12.81
N SER A 108 10.98 -5.05 -13.02
CA SER A 108 11.59 -3.98 -13.83
C SER A 108 11.00 -3.88 -15.24
N TYR A 109 10.77 -5.02 -15.90
CA TYR A 109 10.20 -5.04 -17.24
C TYR A 109 8.77 -4.48 -17.33
N HIS A 110 7.97 -4.53 -16.25
CA HIS A 110 6.65 -3.91 -16.22
C HIS A 110 6.75 -2.40 -16.39
N ARG A 111 7.74 -1.78 -15.74
CA ARG A 111 8.00 -0.33 -15.87
C ARG A 111 8.47 0.04 -17.28
N GLU A 112 9.30 -0.79 -17.89
CA GLU A 112 9.76 -0.60 -19.27
C GLU A 112 8.60 -0.68 -20.26
N LEU A 113 7.70 -1.65 -20.08
CA LEU A 113 6.49 -1.78 -20.87
C LEU A 113 5.54 -0.58 -20.73
N ASP A 114 5.35 -0.09 -19.50
CA ASP A 114 4.53 1.10 -19.26
C ASP A 114 5.12 2.32 -19.96
N THR A 115 6.43 2.52 -19.83
CA THR A 115 7.12 3.64 -20.49
C THR A 115 6.99 3.54 -22.01
N ALA A 116 7.12 2.35 -22.58
CA ALA A 116 6.94 2.14 -24.04
C ALA A 116 5.52 2.47 -24.48
N ARG A 117 4.51 2.01 -23.73
CA ARG A 117 3.08 2.30 -24.03
C ARG A 117 2.71 3.76 -23.85
N GLU A 118 3.25 4.41 -22.81
CA GLU A 118 3.05 5.86 -22.62
C GLU A 118 3.62 6.67 -23.78
N HIS A 119 4.73 6.23 -24.39
CA HIS A 119 5.29 6.83 -25.59
C HIS A 119 4.39 6.64 -26.82
N GLU A 120 3.77 5.48 -26.99
CA GLU A 120 2.83 5.20 -28.07
C GLU A 120 1.52 6.00 -27.95
N LEU A 121 1.13 6.39 -26.74
CA LEU A 121 -0.12 7.09 -26.42
C LEU A 121 0.07 8.62 -26.24
N ASP A 122 1.03 9.23 -26.92
CA ASP A 122 1.31 10.68 -26.86
C ASP A 122 1.49 11.24 -25.42
N GLY A 123 2.08 10.44 -24.52
CA GLY A 123 2.39 10.86 -23.15
C GLY A 123 1.22 10.76 -22.16
N ILE A 124 0.14 10.07 -22.49
CA ILE A 124 -0.92 9.76 -21.54
C ILE A 124 -0.38 8.74 -20.52
N LYS A 125 -0.26 9.17 -19.27
CA LYS A 125 0.25 8.30 -18.19
C LYS A 125 -0.77 7.22 -17.86
N ILE A 126 -0.38 5.96 -18.07
CA ILE A 126 -1.18 4.77 -17.73
C ILE A 126 -0.70 4.30 -16.38
N GLY A 127 -0.28 4.62 -15.47
CA GLY A 127 0.28 4.15 -14.19
C GLY A 127 0.43 2.63 -14.11
N THR A 128 1.62 2.17 -13.82
CA THR A 128 2.06 0.76 -13.69
C THR A 128 1.10 -0.11 -12.86
N THR A 129 0.41 0.48 -11.91
CA THR A 129 -0.57 -0.21 -11.07
C THR A 129 -1.88 -0.51 -11.82
N GLY A 130 -2.24 0.29 -12.82
CA GLY A 130 -3.46 0.09 -13.62
C GLY A 130 -3.39 -1.16 -14.47
N ILE A 131 -2.26 -1.40 -15.16
CA ILE A 131 -2.07 -2.58 -16.00
C ILE A 131 -2.09 -3.87 -15.20
N LEU A 132 -1.48 -3.88 -14.03
CA LEU A 132 -1.46 -5.07 -13.16
C LEU A 132 -2.80 -5.30 -12.47
N GLN A 133 -3.59 -4.27 -12.21
CA GLN A 133 -4.97 -4.43 -11.72
C GLN A 133 -5.91 -5.03 -12.78
N GLU A 134 -5.70 -4.74 -14.06
CA GLU A 134 -6.44 -5.38 -15.16
C GLU A 134 -6.09 -6.87 -15.31
N LEU A 135 -4.87 -7.27 -14.94
CA LEU A 135 -4.41 -8.66 -14.97
C LEU A 135 -4.85 -9.47 -13.75
N ILE A 136 -5.28 -8.82 -12.67
CA ILE A 136 -5.87 -9.51 -11.52
C ILE A 136 -7.36 -9.74 -11.83
N PRO A 137 -7.81 -11.00 -11.99
CA PRO A 137 -9.21 -11.26 -12.26
C PRO A 137 -10.08 -10.61 -11.18
N SER A 138 -11.04 -9.80 -11.59
CA SER A 138 -12.03 -9.12 -10.73
C SER A 138 -12.89 -10.06 -9.89
N LYS A 139 -12.60 -11.36 -9.89
CA LYS A 139 -13.30 -12.43 -9.16
C LYS A 139 -12.75 -12.71 -7.75
N LEU A 140 -11.78 -11.92 -7.25
CA LEU A 140 -11.24 -12.06 -5.89
C LEU A 140 -11.63 -10.88 -4.98
N LEU A 141 -12.81 -10.29 -5.23
CA LEU A 141 -13.48 -9.40 -4.29
C LEU A 141 -14.49 -10.24 -3.49
N ILE A 142 -14.02 -10.90 -2.46
CA ILE A 142 -14.87 -11.41 -1.37
C ILE A 142 -14.40 -10.73 -0.09
#